data_2c92d90f99f9642ba29cc87e3eaca2aa
#
_entry.id   2c92d90f99f9642ba29cc87e3eaca2aa
#
_cell.length_a   1.000
_cell.length_b   1.000
_cell.length_c   1.000
_cell.angle_alpha   90.00
_cell.angle_beta   90.00
_cell.angle_gamma   90.00
#
_symmetry.space_group_name_H-M   'P 1'
#
loop_
_entity.id
_entity.type
_entity.pdbx_description
1 polymer ?
#
loop_
_entity_poly.entity_id
_entity_poly.type
_entity_poly.pdbx_seq_one_letter_code
_entity_poly.pdbx_strand_id
1 'polypeptide(L)'
;MMRIPAPALLLGIAGLIPFLYGALSLWVPALAEIGRAWSPNHTGRALLQIYGIVILCFMAGVIWGFATKAEGRQAALFHGLSVIPAIFVFLTAFAEPRPSLIMLITGFIALLAIDASAARQGLAPAWWLPLRLMLTAVVVICLGVGVVT
;
A
#
# COMPACT_ATOMS: atom_id res chain seq x y z
N MET A 1 22.57 -14.41 2.88
CA MET A 1 21.16 -14.01 2.98
C MET A 1 21.11 -12.63 3.62
N MET A 2 20.69 -11.59 2.89
CA MET A 2 20.53 -10.26 3.48
C MET A 2 19.27 -10.27 4.36
N ARG A 3 19.46 -10.02 5.66
CA ARG A 3 18.36 -10.00 6.63
C ARG A 3 17.60 -8.67 6.52
N ILE A 4 16.28 -8.75 6.45
CA ILE A 4 15.41 -7.57 6.60
C ILE A 4 15.66 -7.01 8.01
N PRO A 5 15.92 -5.69 8.17
CA PRO A 5 16.08 -5.10 9.50
C PRO A 5 14.84 -5.32 10.36
N ALA A 6 15.02 -5.75 11.60
CA ALA A 6 13.91 -6.06 12.50
C ALA A 6 12.89 -4.90 12.66
N PRO A 7 13.30 -3.63 12.81
CA PRO A 7 12.34 -2.52 12.87
C PRO A 7 11.50 -2.39 11.59
N ALA A 8 12.11 -2.57 10.41
CA ALA A 8 11.39 -2.47 9.13
C ALA A 8 10.37 -3.60 8.98
N LEU A 9 10.74 -4.83 9.37
CA LEU A 9 9.84 -5.97 9.35
C LEU A 9 8.67 -5.79 10.33
N LEU A 10 8.97 -5.42 11.59
CA LEU A 10 7.95 -5.25 12.63
C LEU A 10 6.95 -4.14 12.28
N LEU A 11 7.44 -2.98 11.83
CA LEU A 11 6.58 -1.87 11.42
C LEU A 11 5.79 -2.21 10.15
N GLY A 12 6.40 -2.92 9.21
CA GLY A 12 5.71 -3.40 8.02
C GLY A 12 4.56 -4.35 8.36
N ILE A 13 4.80 -5.33 9.24
CA ILE A 13 3.75 -6.26 9.71
C ILE A 13 2.68 -5.51 10.51
N ALA A 14 3.06 -4.59 11.40
CA ALA A 14 2.10 -3.76 12.14
C ALA A 14 1.22 -2.94 11.18
N GLY A 15 1.77 -2.44 10.08
CA GLY A 15 1.03 -1.74 9.04
C GLY A 15 -0.01 -2.60 8.31
N LEU A 16 0.04 -3.93 8.43
CA LEU A 16 -1.00 -4.81 7.89
C LEU A 16 -2.23 -4.94 8.79
N ILE A 17 -2.12 -4.58 10.08
CA ILE A 17 -3.22 -4.76 11.05
C ILE A 17 -4.52 -4.10 10.58
N PRO A 18 -4.56 -2.83 10.13
CA PRO A 18 -5.81 -2.23 9.67
C PRO A 18 -6.39 -2.90 8.41
N PHE A 19 -5.55 -3.43 7.51
CA PHE A 19 -6.04 -4.19 6.35
C PHE A 19 -6.70 -5.50 6.77
N LEU A 20 -6.05 -6.27 7.65
CA LEU A 20 -6.59 -7.52 8.18
C LEU A 20 -7.88 -7.26 8.95
N TYR A 21 -7.89 -6.24 9.82
CA TYR A 21 -9.09 -5.86 10.57
C TYR A 21 -10.22 -5.43 9.64
N GLY A 22 -9.96 -4.59 8.63
CA GLY A 22 -10.96 -4.17 7.64
C GLY A 22 -11.56 -5.35 6.88
N ALA A 23 -10.72 -6.28 6.42
CA ALA A 23 -11.17 -7.47 5.73
C ALA A 23 -11.99 -8.41 6.66
N LEU A 24 -11.51 -8.67 7.89
CA LEU A 24 -12.22 -9.52 8.86
C LEU A 24 -13.55 -8.93 9.31
N SER A 25 -13.64 -7.61 9.46
CA SER A 25 -14.88 -6.94 9.87
C SER A 25 -16.01 -7.03 8.84
N LEU A 26 -15.73 -7.47 7.61
CA LEU A 26 -16.75 -7.79 6.61
C LEU A 26 -17.51 -9.09 6.93
N TRP A 27 -16.87 -9.99 7.69
CA TRP A 27 -17.40 -11.32 8.01
C TRP A 27 -17.79 -11.46 9.49
N VAL A 28 -17.19 -10.68 10.36
CA VAL A 28 -17.38 -10.76 11.82
C VAL A 28 -18.11 -9.52 12.33
N PRO A 29 -19.45 -9.61 12.59
CA PRO A 29 -20.25 -8.45 13.02
C PRO A 29 -19.71 -7.75 14.28
N ALA A 30 -19.19 -8.48 15.24
CA ALA A 30 -18.64 -7.91 16.47
C ALA A 30 -17.45 -6.96 16.19
N LEU A 31 -16.56 -7.32 15.25
CA LEU A 31 -15.48 -6.43 14.82
C LEU A 31 -16.03 -5.19 14.13
N ALA A 32 -17.04 -5.35 13.28
CA ALA A 32 -17.68 -4.23 12.62
C ALA A 32 -18.31 -3.24 13.60
N GLU A 33 -18.92 -3.72 14.69
CA GLU A 33 -19.50 -2.89 15.75
C GLU A 33 -18.43 -2.10 16.50
N ILE A 34 -17.32 -2.74 16.87
CA ILE A 34 -16.18 -2.07 17.52
C ILE A 34 -15.66 -0.93 16.64
N GLY A 35 -15.46 -1.16 15.34
CA GLY A 35 -14.99 -0.13 14.41
C GLY A 35 -15.98 1.01 14.27
N ARG A 36 -17.28 0.70 14.14
CA ARG A 36 -18.34 1.71 14.01
C ARG A 36 -18.51 2.56 15.27
N ALA A 37 -18.21 2.03 16.45
CA ALA A 37 -18.23 2.79 17.69
C ALA A 37 -17.22 3.96 17.68
N TRP A 38 -16.12 3.81 16.93
CA TRP A 38 -15.13 4.88 16.74
C TRP A 38 -15.54 5.84 15.62
N SER A 39 -15.86 5.28 14.45
CA SER A 39 -16.35 6.04 13.29
C SER A 39 -16.93 5.07 12.26
N PRO A 40 -17.94 5.48 11.49
CA PRO A 40 -18.47 4.69 10.38
C PRO A 40 -17.40 4.24 9.37
N ASN A 41 -16.31 5.00 9.27
CA ASN A 41 -15.21 4.76 8.33
C ASN A 41 -14.15 3.77 8.86
N HIS A 42 -14.27 3.29 10.12
CA HIS A 42 -13.28 2.40 10.74
C HIS A 42 -13.69 0.93 10.66
N THR A 43 -14.41 0.55 9.62
CA THR A 43 -14.81 -0.85 9.41
C THR A 43 -15.01 -1.17 7.92
N GLY A 44 -14.85 -2.44 7.58
CA GLY A 44 -15.16 -3.00 6.26
C GLY A 44 -14.46 -2.30 5.11
N ARG A 45 -15.19 -2.12 4.01
CA ARG A 45 -14.66 -1.49 2.79
C ARG A 45 -14.19 -0.05 2.98
N ALA A 46 -14.88 0.72 3.82
CA ALA A 46 -14.50 2.12 4.07
C ALA A 46 -13.10 2.20 4.69
N LEU A 47 -12.81 1.37 5.69
CA LEU A 47 -11.48 1.29 6.28
C LEU A 47 -10.43 0.84 5.27
N LEU A 48 -10.70 -0.22 4.50
CA LEU A 48 -9.80 -0.72 3.46
C LEU A 48 -9.48 0.35 2.42
N GLN A 49 -10.49 1.12 2.00
CA GLN A 49 -10.33 2.21 1.05
C GLN A 49 -9.45 3.33 1.62
N ILE A 50 -9.84 3.90 2.76
CA ILE A 50 -9.15 5.06 3.35
C ILE A 50 -7.71 4.70 3.72
N TYR A 51 -7.53 3.57 4.41
CA TYR A 51 -6.20 3.15 4.81
C TYR A 51 -5.33 2.74 3.61
N GLY A 52 -5.93 2.08 2.61
CA GLY A 52 -5.26 1.76 1.34
C GLY A 52 -4.75 3.00 0.61
N ILE A 53 -5.54 4.08 0.56
CA ILE A 53 -5.13 5.38 0.00
C ILE A 53 -3.91 5.92 0.74
N VAL A 54 -3.99 5.97 2.07
CA VAL A 54 -2.89 6.49 2.93
C VAL A 54 -1.61 5.70 2.71
N ILE A 55 -1.69 4.37 2.74
CA ILE A 55 -0.50 3.50 2.59
C ILE A 55 0.07 3.56 1.18
N LEU A 56 -0.76 3.60 0.14
CA LEU A 56 -0.27 3.70 -1.24
C LEU A 56 0.50 5.02 -1.45
N CYS A 57 -0.04 6.15 -0.98
CA CYS A 57 0.63 7.44 -1.05
C CYS A 57 1.92 7.48 -0.21
N PHE A 58 1.88 6.94 1.02
CA PHE A 58 3.05 6.84 1.88
C PHE A 58 4.17 6.04 1.22
N MET A 59 3.85 4.90 0.64
CA MET A 59 4.84 4.04 -0.02
C MET A 59 5.37 4.65 -1.32
N ALA A 60 4.56 5.41 -2.05
CA ALA A 60 5.02 6.20 -3.19
C ALA A 60 6.08 7.24 -2.79
N GLY A 61 5.91 7.87 -1.62
CA GLY A 61 6.91 8.78 -1.04
C GLY A 61 8.26 8.12 -0.74
N VAL A 62 8.30 6.83 -0.47
CA VAL A 62 9.56 6.09 -0.29
C VAL A 62 10.37 6.05 -1.59
N ILE A 63 9.70 5.93 -2.75
CA ILE A 63 10.36 6.00 -4.07
C ILE A 63 11.02 7.37 -4.27
N TRP A 64 10.38 8.46 -3.82
CA TRP A 64 11.00 9.79 -3.81
C TRP A 64 12.30 9.78 -3.00
N GLY A 65 12.30 9.17 -1.80
CA GLY A 65 13.50 9.00 -0.99
C GLY A 65 14.61 8.20 -1.69
N PHE A 66 14.27 7.17 -2.45
CA PHE A 66 15.25 6.43 -3.26
C PHE A 66 15.80 7.27 -4.41
N ALA A 67 14.97 8.10 -5.05
CA ALA A 67 15.37 8.98 -6.14
C ALA A 67 16.44 10.01 -5.74
N THR A 68 16.53 10.36 -4.46
CA THR A 68 17.57 11.28 -3.95
C THR A 68 19.00 10.72 -4.06
N LYS A 69 19.15 9.41 -4.27
CA LYS A 69 20.45 8.74 -4.48
C LYS A 69 20.84 8.67 -5.95
N ALA A 70 19.95 9.02 -6.85
CA ALA A 70 20.17 9.01 -8.29
C ALA A 70 20.59 10.40 -8.78
N GLU A 71 21.15 10.47 -9.98
CA GLU A 71 21.55 11.71 -10.64
C GLU A 71 20.95 11.82 -12.06
N GLY A 72 20.90 13.03 -12.58
CA GLY A 72 20.50 13.32 -13.94
C GLY A 72 19.14 12.73 -14.33
N ARG A 73 19.07 12.04 -15.47
CA ARG A 73 17.83 11.48 -16.02
C ARG A 73 17.20 10.42 -15.11
N GLN A 74 18.02 9.62 -14.41
CA GLN A 74 17.53 8.60 -13.50
C GLN A 74 16.81 9.23 -12.30
N ALA A 75 17.38 10.27 -11.70
CA ALA A 75 16.74 11.02 -10.63
C ALA A 75 15.39 11.60 -11.08
N ALA A 76 15.35 12.27 -12.24
CA ALA A 76 14.13 12.85 -12.78
C ALA A 76 13.03 11.78 -13.01
N LEU A 77 13.41 10.62 -13.54
CA LEU A 77 12.48 9.51 -13.76
C LEU A 77 11.86 9.02 -12.46
N PHE A 78 12.68 8.71 -11.44
CA PHE A 78 12.15 8.15 -10.18
C PHE A 78 11.40 9.18 -9.34
N HIS A 79 11.76 10.47 -9.38
CA HIS A 79 10.94 11.53 -8.80
C HIS A 79 9.57 11.60 -9.49
N GLY A 80 9.52 11.53 -10.81
CA GLY A 80 8.25 11.50 -11.56
C GLY A 80 7.42 10.26 -11.22
N LEU A 81 8.04 9.06 -11.21
CA LEU A 81 7.36 7.80 -10.88
C LEU A 81 6.80 7.79 -9.45
N SER A 82 7.43 8.49 -8.50
CA SER A 82 6.96 8.56 -7.13
C SER A 82 5.67 9.37 -6.96
N VAL A 83 5.39 10.29 -7.85
CA VAL A 83 4.19 11.15 -7.79
C VAL A 83 2.96 10.49 -8.44
N ILE A 84 3.20 9.63 -9.44
CA ILE A 84 2.13 8.99 -10.22
C ILE A 84 1.11 8.25 -9.34
N PRO A 85 1.49 7.41 -8.35
CA PRO A 85 0.51 6.70 -7.53
C PRO A 85 -0.41 7.63 -6.72
N ALA A 86 0.13 8.75 -6.23
CA ALA A 86 -0.67 9.73 -5.48
C ALA A 86 -1.68 10.44 -6.39
N ILE A 87 -1.28 10.85 -7.60
CA ILE A 87 -2.18 11.43 -8.60
C ILE A 87 -3.24 10.41 -9.03
N PHE A 88 -2.83 9.17 -9.29
CA PHE A 88 -3.74 8.08 -9.65
C PHE A 88 -4.83 7.87 -8.59
N VAL A 89 -4.46 7.79 -7.33
CA VAL A 89 -5.38 7.67 -6.21
C VAL A 89 -6.31 8.87 -6.12
N PHE A 90 -5.77 10.07 -6.24
CA PHE A 90 -6.57 11.30 -6.22
C PHE A 90 -7.67 11.29 -7.29
N LEU A 91 -7.37 10.77 -8.47
CA LEU A 91 -8.35 10.73 -9.58
C LEU A 91 -9.33 9.57 -9.48
N THR A 92 -9.00 8.47 -8.78
CA THR A 92 -9.76 7.21 -8.90
C THR A 92 -10.34 6.65 -7.61
N ALA A 93 -9.74 6.94 -6.47
CA ALA A 93 -10.04 6.22 -5.23
C ALA A 93 -11.07 6.89 -4.31
N PHE A 94 -11.66 8.02 -4.69
CA PHE A 94 -12.70 8.71 -3.91
C PHE A 94 -14.12 8.43 -4.37
N ALA A 95 -14.30 7.49 -5.31
CA ALA A 95 -15.60 7.02 -5.76
C ALA A 95 -16.20 6.02 -4.76
N GLU A 96 -17.21 5.29 -5.20
CA GLU A 96 -17.79 4.16 -4.45
C GLU A 96 -16.70 3.20 -3.94
N PRO A 97 -16.83 2.65 -2.73
CA PRO A 97 -15.77 1.85 -2.11
C PRO A 97 -15.28 0.67 -2.97
N ARG A 98 -16.20 -0.08 -3.58
CA ARG A 98 -15.85 -1.29 -4.35
C ARG A 98 -15.00 -1.01 -5.60
N PRO A 99 -15.35 -0.07 -6.50
CA PRO A 99 -14.47 0.35 -7.59
C PRO A 99 -13.13 0.90 -7.08
N SER A 100 -13.14 1.67 -5.99
CA SER A 100 -11.92 2.23 -5.39
C SER A 100 -10.97 1.15 -4.91
N LEU A 101 -11.45 0.04 -4.33
CA LEU A 101 -10.61 -1.08 -3.93
C LEU A 101 -9.93 -1.74 -5.13
N ILE A 102 -10.61 -1.87 -6.27
CA ILE A 102 -10.01 -2.38 -7.52
C ILE A 102 -8.89 -1.43 -8.00
N MET A 103 -9.14 -0.12 -7.96
CA MET A 103 -8.11 0.87 -8.33
C MET A 103 -6.92 0.81 -7.37
N LEU A 104 -7.15 0.64 -6.07
CA LEU A 104 -6.08 0.49 -5.08
C LEU A 104 -5.25 -0.78 -5.34
N ILE A 105 -5.86 -1.91 -5.65
CA ILE A 105 -5.15 -3.14 -6.03
C ILE A 105 -4.24 -2.86 -7.23
N THR A 106 -4.76 -2.21 -8.26
CA THR A 106 -3.98 -1.82 -9.46
C THR A 106 -2.81 -0.90 -9.06
N GLY A 107 -3.06 0.09 -8.20
CA GLY A 107 -2.05 1.01 -7.70
C GLY A 107 -0.93 0.31 -6.92
N PHE A 108 -1.27 -0.64 -6.03
CA PHE A 108 -0.28 -1.41 -5.27
C PHE A 108 0.57 -2.31 -6.16
N ILE A 109 -0.02 -2.95 -7.18
CA ILE A 109 0.71 -3.77 -8.15
C ILE A 109 1.64 -2.90 -9.01
N ALA A 110 1.16 -1.76 -9.49
CA ALA A 110 1.97 -0.82 -10.26
C ALA A 110 3.14 -0.27 -9.43
N LEU A 111 2.88 0.11 -8.17
CA LEU A 111 3.93 0.57 -7.26
C LEU A 111 4.98 -0.52 -6.99
N LEU A 112 4.57 -1.78 -6.87
CA LEU A 112 5.50 -2.91 -6.71
C LEU A 112 6.42 -3.06 -7.94
N ALA A 113 5.92 -2.79 -9.15
CA ALA A 113 6.75 -2.77 -10.35
C ALA A 113 7.79 -1.63 -10.32
N ILE A 114 7.41 -0.46 -9.79
CA ILE A 114 8.34 0.66 -9.56
C ILE A 114 9.40 0.27 -8.51
N ASP A 115 8.99 -0.33 -7.39
CA ASP A 115 9.91 -0.87 -6.36
C ASP A 115 10.93 -1.85 -6.96
N ALA A 116 10.45 -2.78 -7.80
CA ALA A 116 11.32 -3.74 -8.48
C ALA A 116 12.31 -3.06 -9.46
N SER A 117 11.88 -2.00 -10.13
CA SER A 117 12.75 -1.20 -10.98
C SER A 117 13.81 -0.45 -10.17
N ALA A 118 13.44 0.17 -9.05
CA ALA A 118 14.37 0.83 -8.14
C ALA A 118 15.41 -0.14 -7.57
N ALA A 119 14.97 -1.35 -7.17
CA ALA A 119 15.86 -2.39 -6.67
C ALA A 119 16.86 -2.87 -7.73
N ARG A 120 16.41 -3.11 -8.98
CA ARG A 120 17.29 -3.50 -10.10
C ARG A 120 18.31 -2.42 -10.45
N GLN A 121 17.98 -1.17 -10.25
CA GLN A 121 18.89 -0.04 -10.52
C GLN A 121 19.75 0.34 -9.31
N GLY A 122 19.73 -0.45 -8.22
CA GLY A 122 20.55 -0.24 -7.04
C GLY A 122 20.14 0.93 -6.14
N LEU A 123 18.97 1.53 -6.37
CA LEU A 123 18.47 2.67 -5.58
C LEU A 123 17.86 2.20 -4.25
N ALA A 124 17.20 1.04 -4.25
CA ALA A 124 16.60 0.45 -3.06
C ALA A 124 17.55 -0.53 -2.37
N PRO A 125 17.49 -0.67 -1.02
CA PRO A 125 18.23 -1.70 -0.31
C PRO A 125 17.80 -3.11 -0.78
N ALA A 126 18.72 -4.07 -0.77
CA ALA A 126 18.45 -5.40 -1.28
C ALA A 126 17.38 -6.19 -0.51
N TRP A 127 17.13 -5.85 0.76
CA TRP A 127 16.03 -6.42 1.57
C TRP A 127 14.66 -5.80 1.27
N TRP A 128 14.61 -4.67 0.55
CA TRP A 128 13.38 -3.91 0.32
C TRP A 128 12.36 -4.69 -0.52
N LEU A 129 12.76 -5.17 -1.68
CA LEU A 129 11.84 -5.85 -2.60
C LEU A 129 11.21 -7.12 -2.00
N PRO A 130 11.95 -8.02 -1.31
CA PRO A 130 11.33 -9.14 -0.61
C PRO A 130 10.29 -8.73 0.43
N LEU A 131 10.57 -7.69 1.21
CA LEU A 131 9.61 -7.14 2.18
C LEU A 131 8.36 -6.61 1.46
N ARG A 132 8.54 -5.84 0.39
CA ARG A 132 7.43 -5.26 -0.39
C ARG A 132 6.55 -6.33 -1.04
N LEU A 133 7.15 -7.39 -1.58
CA LEU A 133 6.40 -8.52 -2.14
C LEU A 133 5.49 -9.16 -1.09
N MET A 134 6.02 -9.45 0.08
CA MET A 134 5.26 -10.05 1.19
C MET A 134 4.11 -9.13 1.63
N LEU A 135 4.40 -7.86 1.91
CA LEU A 135 3.38 -6.91 2.40
C LEU A 135 2.32 -6.64 1.35
N THR A 136 2.71 -6.43 0.09
CA THR A 136 1.77 -6.15 -1.00
C THR A 136 0.85 -7.35 -1.28
N ALA A 137 1.36 -8.58 -1.19
CA ALA A 137 0.53 -9.78 -1.34
C ALA A 137 -0.62 -9.80 -0.31
N VAL A 138 -0.32 -9.54 0.96
CA VAL A 138 -1.35 -9.49 2.02
C VAL A 138 -2.33 -8.34 1.78
N VAL A 139 -1.85 -7.15 1.43
CA VAL A 139 -2.71 -5.99 1.13
C VAL A 139 -3.67 -6.30 -0.02
N VAL A 140 -3.17 -6.84 -1.13
CA VAL A 140 -3.98 -7.18 -2.30
C VAL A 140 -5.03 -8.23 -1.96
N ILE A 141 -4.71 -9.23 -1.13
CA ILE A 141 -5.68 -10.22 -0.65
C ILE A 141 -6.76 -9.53 0.18
N CYS A 142 -6.41 -8.68 1.14
CA CYS A 142 -7.38 -7.98 1.98
C CYS A 142 -8.30 -7.05 1.15
N LEU A 143 -7.74 -6.29 0.21
CA LEU A 143 -8.52 -5.45 -0.70
C LEU A 143 -9.43 -6.31 -1.60
N GLY A 144 -8.92 -7.44 -2.10
CA GLY A 144 -9.67 -8.41 -2.90
C GLY A 144 -10.87 -8.99 -2.15
N VAL A 145 -10.72 -9.31 -0.87
CA VAL A 145 -11.85 -9.70 0.00
C VAL A 145 -12.92 -8.59 -0.01
N GLY A 146 -12.52 -7.32 0.15
CA GLY A 146 -13.45 -6.20 0.09
C GLY A 146 -14.15 -6.02 -1.27
N VAL A 147 -13.54 -6.47 -2.36
CA VAL A 147 -14.16 -6.43 -3.70
C VAL A 147 -15.23 -7.49 -3.86
N VAL A 148 -14.99 -8.72 -3.37
CA VAL A 148 -15.87 -9.87 -3.63
C VAL A 148 -17.00 -10.02 -2.62
N THR A 149 -16.86 -9.43 -1.43
CA THR A 149 -17.93 -9.38 -0.40
C THR A 149 -18.90 -8.26 -0.65
#